data_e42694bd84c4822a07a6422648269fb2
#
_entry.id   e42694bd84c4822a07a6422648269fb2
#
_cell.length_a   1.000
_cell.length_b   1.000
_cell.length_c   1.000
_cell.angle_alpha   90.00
_cell.angle_beta   90.00
_cell.angle_gamma   90.00
#
_symmetry.space_group_name_H-M   'P 1'
#
loop_
_entity.id
_entity.type
_entity.pdbx_description
1 polymer ?
#
loop_
_entity_poly.entity_id
_entity_poly.type
_entity_poly.pdbx_seq_one_letter_code
_entity_poly.pdbx_strand_id
1 'polypeptide(L)'
;MYAMGENASGLFNSDDGTHMGFRIGYRNGPWNMAYASGTTKYTTAAKVANDYEQTNFAINYQMGKAKLMYLTNVNKIGATKTQTDMIGTQYDVSTGQVRFASTKLKATGVANDAKQLAVGYVHNLSKRTVLFTNYSKVDNAGTGKQFTVGSGNSVTTAGGSSTGYEFGVRHSF
;
A
#
# COMPACT_ATOMS: atom_id res chain seq x y z
N MET A 1 3.07 19.69 5.38
CA MET A 1 4.47 19.33 5.65
C MET A 1 5.32 19.89 4.53
N TYR A 2 6.45 20.49 4.86
CA TYR A 2 7.48 20.94 3.92
C TYR A 2 8.84 20.45 4.43
N ALA A 3 9.64 19.87 3.56
CA ALA A 3 11.02 19.48 3.84
C ALA A 3 11.90 20.01 2.70
N MET A 4 13.05 20.56 3.05
CA MET A 4 14.02 21.04 2.05
C MET A 4 14.90 19.90 1.56
N GLY A 5 15.35 20.00 0.30
CA GLY A 5 16.41 19.13 -0.22
C GLY A 5 17.75 19.41 0.46
N GLU A 6 18.62 18.42 0.48
CA GLU A 6 19.92 18.50 1.16
C GLU A 6 21.09 18.60 0.17
N ASN A 7 20.83 18.78 -1.12
CA ASN A 7 21.88 18.94 -2.12
C ASN A 7 22.54 20.33 -2.04
N ALA A 8 23.81 20.39 -2.40
CA ALA A 8 24.57 21.65 -2.39
C ALA A 8 23.94 22.69 -3.32
N SER A 9 23.84 23.92 -2.85
CA SER A 9 23.37 25.05 -3.66
C SER A 9 24.26 25.27 -4.88
N GLY A 10 23.64 25.63 -6.02
CA GLY A 10 24.32 25.85 -7.29
C GLY A 10 24.45 24.60 -8.17
N LEU A 11 24.06 23.43 -7.71
CA LEU A 11 23.92 22.24 -8.56
C LEU A 11 22.58 22.27 -9.30
N PHE A 12 22.52 21.63 -10.49
CA PHE A 12 21.28 21.53 -11.28
C PHE A 12 20.16 20.75 -10.55
N ASN A 13 20.52 19.98 -9.54
CA ASN A 13 19.63 19.17 -8.71
C ASN A 13 19.59 19.66 -7.25
N SER A 14 19.86 20.93 -7.00
CA SER A 14 19.88 21.50 -5.64
C SER A 14 18.54 21.35 -4.90
N ASP A 15 17.44 21.30 -5.65
CA ASP A 15 16.09 21.16 -5.09
C ASP A 15 15.65 19.71 -4.88
N ASP A 16 16.45 18.72 -5.34
CA ASP A 16 16.12 17.31 -5.18
C ASP A 16 15.96 16.94 -3.70
N GLY A 17 14.94 16.15 -3.40
CA GLY A 17 14.55 15.82 -2.03
C GLY A 17 13.63 16.85 -1.38
N THR A 18 13.44 18.05 -1.96
CA THR A 18 12.42 18.98 -1.47
C THR A 18 11.05 18.34 -1.57
N HIS A 19 10.36 18.26 -0.44
CA HIS A 19 9.03 17.66 -0.35
C HIS A 19 7.99 18.68 0.11
N MET A 20 6.88 18.75 -0.60
CA MET A 20 5.70 19.51 -0.17
C MET A 20 4.48 18.59 -0.20
N GLY A 21 3.73 18.57 0.90
CA GLY A 21 2.53 17.76 0.98
C GLY A 21 1.57 18.20 2.07
N PHE A 22 0.33 17.76 1.93
CA PHE A 22 -0.72 17.98 2.93
C PHE A 22 -1.55 16.71 3.13
N ARG A 23 -2.22 16.67 4.27
CA ARG A 23 -3.20 15.65 4.61
C ARG A 23 -4.40 16.31 5.26
N ILE A 24 -5.60 15.90 4.83
CA ILE A 24 -6.86 16.22 5.47
C ILE A 24 -7.56 14.93 5.87
N GLY A 25 -8.22 14.91 7.03
CA GLY A 25 -8.96 13.75 7.50
C GLY A 25 -10.27 14.16 8.13
N TYR A 26 -11.24 13.25 8.08
CA TYR A 26 -12.54 13.40 8.71
C TYR A 26 -12.88 12.13 9.47
N ARG A 27 -13.34 12.30 10.71
CA ARG A 27 -13.82 11.21 11.55
C ARG A 27 -15.09 11.64 12.28
N ASN A 28 -16.18 10.94 12.01
CA ASN A 28 -17.45 11.16 12.70
C ASN A 28 -18.25 9.85 12.72
N GLY A 29 -18.71 9.44 13.91
CA GLY A 29 -19.45 8.20 14.09
C GLY A 29 -18.71 7.00 13.46
N PRO A 30 -19.38 6.24 12.57
CA PRO A 30 -18.80 5.05 11.95
C PRO A 30 -17.79 5.38 10.84
N TRP A 31 -17.70 6.62 10.38
CA TRP A 31 -16.87 7.06 9.28
C TRP A 31 -15.48 7.51 9.73
N ASN A 32 -14.46 7.07 9.02
CA ASN A 32 -13.11 7.61 9.13
C ASN A 32 -12.48 7.62 7.74
N MET A 33 -12.11 8.80 7.25
CA MET A 33 -11.52 8.98 5.94
C MET A 33 -10.37 9.97 5.97
N ALA A 34 -9.45 9.82 5.05
CA ALA A 34 -8.34 10.74 4.88
C ALA A 34 -7.90 10.82 3.43
N TYR A 35 -7.48 12.00 3.04
CA TYR A 35 -6.84 12.30 1.77
C TYR A 35 -5.47 12.91 2.05
N ALA A 36 -4.46 12.51 1.30
CA ALA A 36 -3.14 13.10 1.35
C ALA A 36 -2.58 13.24 -0.07
N SER A 37 -1.85 14.31 -0.31
CA SER A 37 -1.13 14.52 -1.56
C SER A 37 0.22 15.16 -1.25
N GLY A 38 1.23 14.78 -2.01
CA GLY A 38 2.58 15.32 -1.86
C GLY A 38 3.40 15.16 -3.13
N THR A 39 4.38 16.02 -3.27
CA THR A 39 5.33 16.02 -4.37
C THR A 39 6.73 16.11 -3.80
N THR A 40 7.62 15.24 -4.26
CA THR A 40 9.05 15.29 -3.96
C THR A 40 9.80 15.61 -5.24
N LYS A 41 10.61 16.65 -5.20
CA LYS A 41 11.43 17.08 -6.31
C LYS A 41 12.51 16.05 -6.62
N TYR A 42 12.66 15.74 -7.89
CA TYR A 42 13.72 14.86 -8.38
C TYR A 42 14.14 15.26 -9.79
N THR A 43 15.44 15.30 -10.05
CA THR A 43 16.01 15.64 -11.34
C THR A 43 16.82 14.47 -11.87
N THR A 44 16.55 14.05 -13.09
CA THR A 44 17.29 12.97 -13.75
C THR A 44 18.73 13.38 -14.07
N ALA A 45 19.61 12.41 -14.31
CA ALA A 45 20.98 12.66 -14.79
C ALA A 45 21.03 13.48 -16.10
N ALA A 46 19.97 13.42 -16.91
CA ALA A 46 19.79 14.25 -18.10
C ALA A 46 19.32 15.70 -17.80
N LYS A 47 19.30 16.11 -16.53
CA LYS A 47 18.88 17.42 -16.04
C LYS A 47 17.40 17.75 -16.36
N VAL A 48 16.55 16.73 -16.42
CA VAL A 48 15.12 16.86 -16.64
C VAL A 48 14.40 16.64 -15.32
N ALA A 49 13.48 17.55 -14.97
CA ALA A 49 12.62 17.41 -13.80
C ALA A 49 11.76 16.14 -13.95
N ASN A 50 11.73 15.32 -12.92
CA ASN A 50 11.03 14.04 -12.88
C ASN A 50 10.42 13.81 -11.48
N ASP A 51 9.65 14.78 -11.03
CA ASP A 51 9.10 14.83 -9.69
C ASP A 51 8.31 13.55 -9.36
N TYR A 52 8.45 13.10 -8.12
CA TYR A 52 7.66 12.02 -7.57
C TYR A 52 6.39 12.60 -6.94
N GLU A 53 5.26 12.33 -7.57
CA GLU A 53 3.93 12.74 -7.11
C GLU A 53 3.24 11.55 -6.44
N GLN A 54 2.67 11.78 -5.26
CA GLN A 54 1.93 10.75 -4.52
C GLN A 54 0.59 11.30 -4.05
N THR A 55 -0.46 10.52 -4.27
CA THR A 55 -1.81 10.82 -3.78
C THR A 55 -2.42 9.60 -3.14
N ASN A 56 -2.97 9.76 -1.94
CA ASN A 56 -3.61 8.69 -1.19
C ASN A 56 -5.02 9.12 -0.77
N PHE A 57 -5.97 8.21 -0.89
CA PHE A 57 -7.28 8.33 -0.26
C PHE A 57 -7.61 7.02 0.44
N ALA A 58 -8.06 7.12 1.67
CA ALA A 58 -8.53 5.97 2.44
C ALA A 58 -9.83 6.30 3.15
N ILE A 59 -10.74 5.34 3.18
CA ILE A 59 -11.99 5.43 3.92
C ILE A 59 -12.27 4.10 4.58
N ASN A 60 -12.79 4.14 5.80
CA ASN A 60 -13.38 2.98 6.44
C ASN A 60 -14.72 3.34 7.09
N TYR A 61 -15.58 2.33 7.14
CA TYR A 61 -16.92 2.43 7.71
C TYR A 61 -17.14 1.26 8.67
N GLN A 62 -17.49 1.57 9.92
CA GLN A 62 -17.82 0.57 10.94
C GLN A 62 -19.31 0.28 10.90
N MET A 63 -19.69 -0.97 10.61
CA MET A 63 -21.06 -1.45 10.55
C MET A 63 -21.24 -2.61 11.54
N GLY A 64 -21.59 -2.29 12.78
CA GLY A 64 -21.67 -3.28 13.84
C GLY A 64 -20.34 -4.04 14.02
N LYS A 65 -20.35 -5.35 13.81
CA LYS A 65 -19.16 -6.22 13.88
C LYS A 65 -18.29 -6.18 12.62
N ALA A 66 -18.76 -5.57 11.54
CA ALA A 66 -18.03 -5.45 10.29
C ALA A 66 -17.37 -4.08 10.15
N LYS A 67 -16.15 -4.05 9.63
CA LYS A 67 -15.49 -2.84 9.15
C LYS A 67 -15.18 -3.00 7.67
N LEU A 68 -15.71 -2.11 6.86
CA LEU A 68 -15.43 -2.02 5.43
C LEU A 68 -14.33 -0.98 5.20
N MET A 69 -13.41 -1.26 4.30
CA MET A 69 -12.26 -0.40 4.04
C MET A 69 -12.02 -0.29 2.54
N TYR A 70 -11.71 0.91 2.09
CA TYR A 70 -11.21 1.18 0.75
C TYR A 70 -9.99 2.08 0.86
N LEU A 71 -8.98 1.79 0.06
CA LEU A 71 -7.78 2.61 -0.08
C LEU A 71 -7.40 2.68 -1.55
N THR A 72 -7.08 3.88 -2.02
CA THR A 72 -6.40 4.08 -3.30
C THR A 72 -5.11 4.87 -3.08
N ASN A 73 -4.07 4.45 -3.78
CA ASN A 73 -2.77 5.12 -3.82
C ASN A 73 -2.38 5.31 -5.28
N VAL A 74 -2.02 6.51 -5.64
CA VAL A 74 -1.51 6.85 -6.96
C VAL A 74 -0.12 7.43 -6.80
N ASN A 75 0.85 6.81 -7.44
CA ASN A 75 2.23 7.29 -7.53
C ASN A 75 2.55 7.60 -8.99
N LYS A 76 3.22 8.71 -9.24
CA LYS A 76 3.64 9.10 -10.57
C LYS A 76 5.09 9.58 -10.53
N ILE A 77 5.88 9.15 -11.48
CA ILE A 77 7.24 9.62 -11.72
C ILE A 77 7.47 9.69 -13.23
N GLY A 78 7.62 10.89 -13.75
CA GLY A 78 7.71 11.10 -15.18
C GLY A 78 6.49 10.55 -15.94
N ALA A 79 6.72 9.69 -16.90
CA ALA A 79 5.68 9.03 -17.70
C ALA A 79 5.07 7.79 -17.00
N THR A 80 5.67 7.30 -15.93
CA THR A 80 5.20 6.10 -15.22
C THR A 80 4.21 6.50 -14.15
N LYS A 81 3.03 5.86 -14.17
CA LYS A 81 2.00 6.00 -13.14
C LYS A 81 1.65 4.62 -12.60
N THR A 82 1.62 4.49 -11.29
CA THR A 82 1.16 3.29 -10.60
C THR A 82 -0.05 3.64 -9.74
N GLN A 83 -1.13 2.88 -9.88
CA GLN A 83 -2.31 3.01 -9.06
C GLN A 83 -2.58 1.70 -8.35
N THR A 84 -2.75 1.77 -7.05
CA THR A 84 -3.12 0.63 -6.20
C THR A 84 -4.48 0.90 -5.56
N ASP A 85 -5.43 0.01 -5.79
CA ASP A 85 -6.76 0.05 -5.19
C ASP A 85 -6.94 -1.18 -4.31
N MET A 86 -7.32 -0.99 -3.06
CA MET A 86 -7.59 -2.06 -2.09
C MET A 86 -9.00 -1.93 -1.55
N ILE A 87 -9.73 -3.04 -1.55
CA ILE A 87 -10.98 -3.22 -0.79
C ILE A 87 -10.68 -4.25 0.29
N GLY A 88 -11.04 -3.93 1.53
CA GLY A 88 -10.84 -4.81 2.67
C GLY A 88 -12.07 -4.87 3.56
N THR A 89 -12.19 -5.96 4.30
CA THR A 89 -13.17 -6.09 5.37
C THR A 89 -12.57 -6.81 6.57
N GLN A 90 -13.04 -6.42 7.74
CA GLN A 90 -12.79 -7.11 9.00
C GLN A 90 -14.15 -7.45 9.60
N TYR A 91 -14.27 -8.65 10.14
CA TYR A 91 -15.50 -9.07 10.82
C TYR A 91 -15.14 -9.68 12.17
N ASP A 92 -15.68 -9.08 13.23
CA ASP A 92 -15.45 -9.55 14.60
C ASP A 92 -16.31 -10.76 14.89
N VAL A 93 -15.67 -11.87 15.27
CA VAL A 93 -16.29 -13.09 15.80
C VAL A 93 -16.02 -13.17 17.30
N SER A 94 -16.71 -14.09 18.01
CA SER A 94 -16.69 -14.10 19.50
C SER A 94 -15.30 -14.06 20.12
N THR A 95 -14.33 -14.78 19.55
CA THR A 95 -12.97 -14.91 20.09
C THR A 95 -11.90 -14.36 19.18
N GLY A 96 -12.27 -13.60 18.16
CA GLY A 96 -11.26 -13.11 17.20
C GLY A 96 -11.84 -12.29 16.08
N GLN A 97 -11.13 -12.27 14.95
CA GLN A 97 -11.48 -11.46 13.80
C GLN A 97 -11.07 -12.15 12.50
N VAL A 98 -12.01 -12.25 11.55
CA VAL A 98 -11.73 -12.63 10.16
C VAL A 98 -11.41 -11.38 9.36
N ARG A 99 -10.43 -11.47 8.47
CA ARG A 99 -9.98 -10.38 7.62
C ARG A 99 -9.93 -10.83 6.17
N PHE A 100 -10.31 -9.94 5.28
CA PHE A 100 -10.22 -10.15 3.84
C PHE A 100 -9.73 -8.88 3.18
N ALA A 101 -8.87 -9.00 2.17
CA ALA A 101 -8.45 -7.90 1.32
C ALA A 101 -8.27 -8.35 -0.13
N SER A 102 -8.72 -7.50 -1.05
CA SER A 102 -8.44 -7.62 -2.49
C SER A 102 -7.77 -6.34 -2.95
N THR A 103 -6.58 -6.48 -3.51
CA THR A 103 -5.77 -5.36 -3.99
C THR A 103 -5.55 -5.53 -5.50
N LYS A 104 -5.69 -4.44 -6.23
CA LYS A 104 -5.33 -4.35 -7.66
C LYS A 104 -4.28 -3.27 -7.82
N LEU A 105 -3.23 -3.57 -8.54
CA LEU A 105 -2.20 -2.64 -8.95
C LEU A 105 -2.23 -2.53 -10.46
N LYS A 106 -2.29 -1.31 -10.97
CA LYS A 106 -2.16 -0.97 -12.38
C LYS A 106 -0.97 -0.07 -12.57
N ALA A 107 -0.14 -0.38 -13.55
CA ALA A 107 1.01 0.42 -13.92
C ALA A 107 0.87 0.89 -15.38
N THR A 108 1.00 2.20 -15.61
CA THR A 108 1.04 2.80 -16.94
C THR A 108 2.49 3.17 -17.27
N GLY A 109 2.92 2.88 -18.48
CA GLY A 109 4.31 3.09 -18.92
C GLY A 109 5.22 1.88 -18.68
N VAL A 110 4.77 0.87 -17.95
CA VAL A 110 5.47 -0.41 -17.72
C VAL A 110 4.46 -1.54 -17.60
N ALA A 111 4.83 -2.76 -17.95
CA ALA A 111 3.94 -3.93 -17.93
C ALA A 111 3.97 -4.62 -16.55
N ASN A 112 3.51 -3.94 -15.51
CA ASN A 112 3.63 -4.37 -14.12
C ASN A 112 2.28 -4.39 -13.37
N ASP A 113 1.22 -4.81 -14.04
CA ASP A 113 -0.06 -5.00 -13.36
C ASP A 113 -0.03 -6.23 -12.45
N ALA A 114 -0.72 -6.16 -11.33
CA ALA A 114 -0.86 -7.29 -10.42
C ALA A 114 -2.19 -7.25 -9.64
N LYS A 115 -2.59 -8.41 -9.14
CA LYS A 115 -3.71 -8.55 -8.22
C LYS A 115 -3.26 -9.36 -7.01
N GLN A 116 -3.74 -8.99 -5.84
CA GLN A 116 -3.52 -9.74 -4.61
C GLN A 116 -4.85 -10.04 -3.94
N LEU A 117 -5.00 -11.26 -3.46
CA LEU A 117 -6.06 -11.68 -2.57
C LEU A 117 -5.43 -12.12 -1.26
N ALA A 118 -5.97 -11.65 -0.14
CA ALA A 118 -5.52 -12.04 1.19
C ALA A 118 -6.70 -12.35 2.10
N VAL A 119 -6.57 -13.42 2.88
CA VAL A 119 -7.53 -13.82 3.92
C VAL A 119 -6.73 -14.08 5.18
N GLY A 120 -7.23 -13.61 6.32
CA GLY A 120 -6.58 -13.80 7.60
C GLY A 120 -7.57 -14.07 8.72
N TYR A 121 -7.09 -14.73 9.75
CA TYR A 121 -7.81 -14.92 11.00
C TYR A 121 -6.90 -14.58 12.17
N VAL A 122 -7.46 -13.84 13.13
CA VAL A 122 -6.80 -13.53 14.41
C VAL A 122 -7.65 -14.12 15.52
N HIS A 123 -7.05 -14.92 16.38
CA HIS A 123 -7.69 -15.51 17.55
C HIS A 123 -7.12 -14.91 18.83
N ASN A 124 -7.99 -14.34 19.66
CA ASN A 124 -7.58 -13.75 20.92
C ASN A 124 -7.51 -14.82 22.02
N LEU A 125 -6.32 -15.18 22.45
CA LEU A 125 -6.09 -16.06 23.61
C LEU A 125 -6.25 -15.29 24.93
N SER A 126 -5.83 -14.03 24.95
CA SER A 126 -5.97 -13.11 26.11
C SER A 126 -5.96 -11.67 25.64
N LYS A 127 -6.06 -10.72 26.58
CA LYS A 127 -5.90 -9.28 26.29
C LYS A 127 -4.51 -8.94 25.73
N ARG A 128 -3.51 -9.77 25.94
CA ARG A 128 -2.12 -9.54 25.56
C ARG A 128 -1.59 -10.51 24.52
N THR A 129 -2.29 -11.62 24.25
CA THR A 129 -1.79 -12.70 23.37
C THR A 129 -2.82 -13.04 22.32
N VAL A 130 -2.39 -13.03 21.07
CA VAL A 130 -3.19 -13.46 19.93
C VAL A 130 -2.43 -14.45 19.07
N LEU A 131 -3.12 -15.44 18.53
CA LEU A 131 -2.65 -16.23 17.40
C LEU A 131 -3.17 -15.61 16.12
N PHE A 132 -2.40 -15.71 15.05
CA PHE A 132 -2.87 -15.26 13.74
C PHE A 132 -2.42 -16.21 12.63
N THR A 133 -3.22 -16.27 11.59
CA THR A 133 -2.87 -16.94 10.35
C THR A 133 -3.33 -16.10 9.17
N ASN A 134 -2.52 -16.08 8.12
CA ASN A 134 -2.79 -15.37 6.88
C ASN A 134 -2.50 -16.27 5.69
N TYR A 135 -3.34 -16.17 4.69
CA TYR A 135 -3.10 -16.69 3.35
C TYR A 135 -3.13 -15.54 2.37
N SER A 136 -2.20 -15.51 1.44
CA SER A 136 -2.16 -14.53 0.37
C SER A 136 -1.74 -15.15 -0.95
N LYS A 137 -2.34 -14.66 -2.02
CA LYS A 137 -1.97 -14.98 -3.40
C LYS A 137 -1.80 -13.69 -4.18
N VAL A 138 -0.70 -13.58 -4.92
CA VAL A 138 -0.42 -12.52 -5.87
C VAL A 138 -0.38 -13.11 -7.27
N ASP A 139 -1.11 -12.52 -8.19
CA ASP A 139 -1.08 -12.85 -9.61
C ASP A 139 -0.53 -11.64 -10.37
N ASN A 140 0.64 -11.79 -11.00
CA ASN A 140 1.20 -10.80 -11.92
C ASN A 140 0.50 -10.92 -13.28
N ALA A 141 0.38 -9.81 -14.00
CA ALA A 141 -0.25 -9.79 -15.33
C ALA A 141 0.78 -9.47 -16.42
N GLY A 142 0.46 -9.90 -17.65
CA GLY A 142 1.30 -9.66 -18.82
C GLY A 142 2.70 -10.24 -18.67
N THR A 143 3.70 -9.39 -18.80
CA THR A 143 5.13 -9.76 -18.65
C THR A 143 5.68 -9.48 -17.24
N GLY A 144 4.84 -8.98 -16.33
CA GLY A 144 5.22 -8.65 -14.95
C GLY A 144 5.68 -9.88 -14.17
N LYS A 145 6.69 -9.69 -13.31
CA LYS A 145 7.30 -10.73 -12.47
C LYS A 145 7.60 -10.25 -11.05
N GLN A 146 7.39 -8.97 -10.78
CA GLN A 146 7.96 -8.29 -9.62
C GLN A 146 7.28 -8.59 -8.30
N PHE A 147 6.00 -8.96 -8.35
CA PHE A 147 5.21 -9.03 -7.13
C PHE A 147 5.13 -10.48 -6.63
N THR A 148 5.53 -10.65 -5.37
CA THR A 148 5.48 -11.92 -4.67
C THR A 148 4.85 -11.74 -3.29
N VAL A 149 4.41 -12.82 -2.69
CA VAL A 149 4.00 -12.84 -1.28
C VAL A 149 5.24 -12.90 -0.41
N GLY A 150 5.33 -12.02 0.58
CA GLY A 150 6.49 -11.92 1.48
C GLY A 150 7.66 -11.17 0.84
N SER A 151 8.86 -11.40 1.39
CA SER A 151 10.11 -10.80 0.94
C SER A 151 10.84 -11.63 -0.12
N GLY A 152 10.11 -12.41 -0.88
CA GLY A 152 10.67 -13.30 -1.90
C GLY A 152 11.21 -12.57 -3.12
N ASN A 153 11.98 -13.28 -3.92
CA ASN A 153 12.42 -12.83 -5.24
C ASN A 153 11.22 -12.76 -6.21
N SER A 154 11.43 -12.11 -7.36
CA SER A 154 10.43 -12.10 -8.42
C SER A 154 10.04 -13.53 -8.85
N VAL A 155 8.83 -13.71 -9.35
CA VAL A 155 8.42 -14.99 -9.95
C VAL A 155 9.26 -15.29 -11.20
N THR A 156 9.52 -16.55 -11.46
CA THR A 156 10.37 -16.96 -12.60
C THR A 156 9.70 -16.80 -13.95
N THR A 157 8.37 -16.94 -14.00
CA THR A 157 7.58 -16.90 -15.23
C THR A 157 6.86 -15.56 -15.37
N ALA A 158 6.84 -15.00 -16.59
CA ALA A 158 6.05 -13.82 -16.93
C ALA A 158 4.57 -14.06 -16.64
N GLY A 159 3.91 -13.11 -15.98
CA GLY A 159 2.53 -13.26 -15.53
C GLY A 159 2.32 -14.32 -14.45
N GLY A 160 3.40 -14.81 -13.83
CA GLY A 160 3.34 -15.88 -12.85
C GLY A 160 2.73 -15.44 -11.51
N SER A 161 2.31 -16.43 -10.73
CA SER A 161 1.68 -16.25 -9.42
C SER A 161 2.64 -16.58 -8.27
N SER A 162 2.44 -15.95 -7.14
CA SER A 162 3.09 -16.26 -5.87
C SER A 162 2.03 -16.48 -4.80
N THR A 163 2.21 -17.52 -4.00
CA THR A 163 1.29 -17.88 -2.92
C THR A 163 2.08 -18.04 -1.63
N GLY A 164 1.52 -17.59 -0.52
CA GLY A 164 2.12 -17.75 0.79
C GLY A 164 1.08 -17.87 1.89
N TYR A 165 1.49 -18.49 2.98
CA TYR A 165 0.74 -18.53 4.21
C TYR A 165 1.67 -18.26 5.38
N GLU A 166 1.12 -17.66 6.40
CA GLU A 166 1.80 -17.27 7.62
C GLU A 166 0.99 -17.76 8.81
N PHE A 167 1.69 -18.21 9.85
CA PHE A 167 1.13 -18.49 11.15
C PHE A 167 2.04 -17.90 12.22
N GLY A 168 1.45 -17.27 13.24
CA GLY A 168 2.26 -16.63 14.26
C GLY A 168 1.52 -16.34 15.55
N VAL A 169 2.30 -15.91 16.53
CA VAL A 169 1.86 -15.45 17.85
C VAL A 169 2.33 -14.01 18.03
N ARG A 170 1.46 -13.16 18.52
CA ARG A 170 1.81 -11.81 18.99
C ARG A 170 1.50 -11.68 20.47
N HIS A 171 2.51 -11.32 21.25
CA HIS A 171 2.38 -11.05 22.68
C HIS A 171 2.81 -9.61 22.97
N SER A 172 2.04 -8.90 23.81
CA SER A 172 2.36 -7.55 24.30
C SER A 172 2.66 -7.62 25.78
N PHE A 173 3.77 -7.03 26.20
CA PHE A 173 4.25 -6.97 27.58
C PHE A 173 3.65 -5.78 28.33
#